data_7bd44959df291a00498b0f18a1d580a1
#
_entry.id   7bd44959df291a00498b0f18a1d580a1
#
_cell.length_a   1.000
_cell.length_b   1.000
_cell.length_c   1.000
_cell.angle_alpha   90.00
_cell.angle_beta   90.00
_cell.angle_gamma   90.00
#
_symmetry.space_group_name_H-M   'P 1'
#
loop_
_entity.id
_entity.type
_entity.pdbx_description
1 polymer ?
#
loop_
_entity_poly.entity_id
_entity_poly.type
_entity_poly.pdbx_seq_one_letter_code
_entity_poly.pdbx_strand_id
1 'polypeptide(L)'
;MREIVILGSTGSIGVQALEIVAAHPNKFRVVGLSAGRKNPALLMEQAKKFNVPIVGSMAPAPQTDGVKVIDGDNSSVEIAALPCDIVLNGITGSIGLGPTLSALAVGNKVALANKESLVAGGELVMKYGRDKLIPVDSEHSAIFQAMLAGKESDVKKLILTASGGPFRDRTDLSDVSVADALNHPTWSMGEVVTINSATLLNKGLEIIEAHYLFDLAYEVIEAVIHPQSVVHSLVEFNDGSTIAQASPPNMKGPIAYALAYPERINKACAPIDWSKSHTWNFSPIDNEKYPAVELAKRCGELGGGLPAVYNAANEVAVAAFLAQRIKFTAIIELVERVVQSFGSNTPTTIRDISDVSAIEQSARMKAEELIKEIA
;
A
#
# COMPACT_ATOMS: atom_id res chain seq x y z
N MET A 1 23.97 10.03 -10.05
CA MET A 1 22.62 10.60 -9.81
C MET A 1 21.65 9.52 -10.23
N ARG A 2 20.70 9.14 -9.35
CA ARG A 2 19.77 8.04 -9.60
C ARG A 2 18.56 8.54 -10.41
N GLU A 3 18.22 7.83 -11.46
CA GLU A 3 17.04 8.12 -12.30
C GLU A 3 15.79 7.47 -11.73
N ILE A 4 14.72 8.26 -11.62
CA ILE A 4 13.49 7.85 -10.95
C ILE A 4 12.29 8.11 -11.86
N VAL A 5 11.40 7.13 -11.93
CA VAL A 5 10.03 7.29 -12.41
C VAL A 5 9.10 7.34 -11.20
N ILE A 6 8.11 8.24 -11.21
CA ILE A 6 7.11 8.35 -10.14
C ILE A 6 5.72 8.18 -10.73
N LEU A 7 5.04 7.11 -10.35
CA LEU A 7 3.67 6.82 -10.73
C LEU A 7 2.72 7.30 -9.62
N GLY A 8 1.64 7.98 -10.00
CA GLY A 8 0.76 8.63 -9.04
C GLY A 8 1.37 9.91 -8.44
N SER A 9 2.11 10.68 -9.24
CA SER A 9 2.89 11.83 -8.78
C SER A 9 2.08 12.94 -8.12
N THR A 10 0.80 13.07 -8.45
CA THR A 10 -0.12 14.06 -7.86
C THR A 10 -0.80 13.58 -6.58
N GLY A 11 -0.63 12.31 -6.21
CA GLY A 11 -1.11 11.73 -4.96
C GLY A 11 -0.17 12.00 -3.77
N SER A 12 -0.60 11.62 -2.56
CA SER A 12 0.15 11.89 -1.32
C SER A 12 1.58 11.35 -1.36
N ILE A 13 1.79 10.11 -1.81
CA ILE A 13 3.11 9.48 -1.90
C ILE A 13 3.97 10.19 -2.96
N GLY A 14 3.40 10.46 -4.15
CA GLY A 14 4.12 11.10 -5.23
C GLY A 14 4.57 12.52 -4.90
N VAL A 15 3.72 13.31 -4.24
CA VAL A 15 4.06 14.68 -3.79
C VAL A 15 5.21 14.63 -2.78
N GLN A 16 5.14 13.75 -1.78
CA GLN A 16 6.22 13.60 -0.78
C GLN A 16 7.52 13.10 -1.42
N ALA A 17 7.45 12.22 -2.43
CA ALA A 17 8.63 11.79 -3.17
C ALA A 17 9.28 12.97 -3.92
N LEU A 18 8.48 13.81 -4.57
CA LEU A 18 8.98 15.01 -5.26
C LEU A 18 9.57 16.05 -4.28
N GLU A 19 9.05 16.15 -3.06
CA GLU A 19 9.65 16.98 -2.00
C GLU A 19 11.04 16.44 -1.59
N ILE A 20 11.20 15.12 -1.49
CA ILE A 20 12.48 14.47 -1.21
C ILE A 20 13.47 14.73 -2.36
N VAL A 21 13.03 14.58 -3.61
CA VAL A 21 13.85 14.89 -4.79
C VAL A 21 14.29 16.34 -4.79
N ALA A 22 13.38 17.28 -4.51
CA ALA A 22 13.69 18.71 -4.44
C ALA A 22 14.72 19.04 -3.35
N ALA A 23 14.67 18.34 -2.22
CA ALA A 23 15.64 18.51 -1.12
C ALA A 23 17.02 17.90 -1.44
N HIS A 24 17.11 16.98 -2.42
CA HIS A 24 18.33 16.24 -2.77
C HIS A 24 18.62 16.24 -4.27
N PRO A 25 18.71 17.40 -4.94
CA PRO A 25 18.81 17.51 -6.39
C PRO A 25 20.07 16.86 -6.99
N ASN A 26 21.12 16.71 -6.20
CA ASN A 26 22.36 16.05 -6.62
C ASN A 26 22.30 14.50 -6.53
N LYS A 27 21.28 13.94 -5.89
CA LYS A 27 21.11 12.49 -5.74
C LYS A 27 20.13 11.91 -6.74
N PHE A 28 19.09 12.64 -7.10
CA PHE A 28 17.95 12.15 -7.86
C PHE A 28 17.63 13.00 -9.09
N ARG A 29 17.22 12.33 -10.17
CA ARG A 29 16.66 12.91 -11.38
C ARG A 29 15.36 12.21 -11.73
N VAL A 30 14.27 12.96 -11.87
CA VAL A 30 12.99 12.40 -12.32
C VAL A 30 12.98 12.33 -13.84
N VAL A 31 12.79 11.14 -14.40
CA VAL A 31 12.81 10.90 -15.85
C VAL A 31 11.40 10.65 -16.42
N GLY A 32 10.43 10.35 -15.57
CA GLY A 32 9.04 10.15 -15.95
C GLY A 32 8.09 10.36 -14.77
N LEU A 33 6.91 10.91 -15.05
CA LEU A 33 5.82 11.05 -14.08
C LEU A 33 4.55 10.46 -14.67
N SER A 34 3.68 9.91 -13.82
CA SER A 34 2.30 9.64 -14.23
C SER A 34 1.28 10.05 -13.18
N ALA A 35 0.07 10.38 -13.64
CA ALA A 35 -1.06 10.69 -12.78
C ALA A 35 -2.38 10.16 -13.33
N GLY A 36 -3.34 9.95 -12.40
CA GLY A 36 -4.71 9.62 -12.72
C GLY A 36 -5.50 10.82 -13.27
N ARG A 37 -6.85 10.71 -13.25
CA ARG A 37 -7.75 11.67 -13.89
C ARG A 37 -7.97 12.99 -13.10
N LYS A 38 -7.65 13.01 -11.78
CA LYS A 38 -8.12 14.10 -10.90
C LYS A 38 -7.40 15.44 -11.10
N ASN A 39 -6.10 15.44 -11.41
CA ASN A 39 -5.32 16.69 -11.41
C ASN A 39 -4.23 16.73 -12.51
N PRO A 40 -4.60 16.77 -13.81
CA PRO A 40 -3.63 16.81 -14.90
C PRO A 40 -2.83 18.13 -14.93
N ALA A 41 -3.39 19.25 -14.43
CA ALA A 41 -2.67 20.51 -14.34
C ALA A 41 -1.48 20.43 -13.39
N LEU A 42 -1.66 19.84 -12.19
CA LEU A 42 -0.57 19.63 -11.23
C LEU A 42 0.52 18.70 -11.79
N LEU A 43 0.15 17.68 -12.56
CA LEU A 43 1.12 16.81 -13.25
C LEU A 43 2.05 17.64 -14.16
N MET A 44 1.50 18.57 -14.93
CA MET A 44 2.29 19.41 -15.83
C MET A 44 3.13 20.45 -15.07
N GLU A 45 2.64 21.01 -13.98
CA GLU A 45 3.43 21.86 -13.08
C GLU A 45 4.62 21.10 -12.49
N GLN A 46 4.40 19.85 -12.04
CA GLN A 46 5.46 18.98 -11.55
C GLN A 46 6.49 18.67 -12.66
N ALA A 47 6.02 18.33 -13.87
CA ALA A 47 6.90 18.06 -15.01
C ALA A 47 7.81 19.24 -15.32
N LYS A 48 7.25 20.46 -15.37
CA LYS A 48 8.00 21.70 -15.59
C LYS A 48 9.00 21.97 -14.46
N LYS A 49 8.56 21.85 -13.19
CA LYS A 49 9.39 22.12 -12.01
C LYS A 49 10.62 21.22 -11.92
N PHE A 50 10.47 19.94 -12.30
CA PHE A 50 11.53 18.94 -12.20
C PHE A 50 12.21 18.63 -13.55
N ASN A 51 11.91 19.40 -14.62
CA ASN A 51 12.43 19.21 -15.97
C ASN A 51 12.22 17.78 -16.49
N VAL A 52 11.02 17.24 -16.29
CA VAL A 52 10.68 15.86 -16.69
C VAL A 52 10.32 15.82 -18.17
N PRO A 53 11.00 15.01 -19.00
CA PRO A 53 10.80 15.03 -20.44
C PRO A 53 9.52 14.34 -20.93
N ILE A 54 8.95 13.44 -20.10
CA ILE A 54 7.79 12.63 -20.49
C ILE A 54 6.85 12.39 -19.30
N VAL A 55 5.57 12.50 -19.55
CA VAL A 55 4.51 12.23 -18.56
C VAL A 55 3.42 11.33 -19.11
N GLY A 56 2.79 10.55 -18.23
CA GLY A 56 1.59 9.78 -18.50
C GLY A 56 0.37 10.35 -17.79
N SER A 57 -0.72 10.55 -18.50
CA SER A 57 -1.96 11.07 -17.93
C SER A 57 -3.17 10.22 -18.34
N MET A 58 -3.99 9.83 -17.38
CA MET A 58 -5.26 9.14 -17.68
C MET A 58 -6.37 10.10 -18.13
N ALA A 59 -6.14 11.42 -18.04
CA ALA A 59 -7.02 12.46 -18.54
C ALA A 59 -6.24 13.38 -19.48
N PRO A 60 -6.91 14.06 -20.43
CA PRO A 60 -6.25 15.06 -21.26
C PRO A 60 -5.46 16.06 -20.41
N ALA A 61 -4.16 16.19 -20.67
CA ALA A 61 -3.28 17.10 -19.96
C ALA A 61 -2.96 18.33 -20.80
N PRO A 62 -2.75 19.51 -20.16
CA PRO A 62 -2.33 20.71 -20.88
C PRO A 62 -1.02 20.48 -21.63
N GLN A 63 -0.93 20.95 -22.87
CA GLN A 63 0.31 20.89 -23.64
C GLN A 63 1.36 21.81 -23.00
N THR A 64 2.59 21.32 -22.92
CA THR A 64 3.72 22.07 -22.36
C THR A 64 4.95 21.83 -23.24
N ASP A 65 5.61 22.90 -23.65
CA ASP A 65 6.81 22.82 -24.49
C ASP A 65 7.90 21.97 -23.83
N GLY A 66 8.46 21.05 -24.61
CA GLY A 66 9.53 20.15 -24.15
C GLY A 66 9.08 18.95 -23.31
N VAL A 67 7.78 18.78 -23.07
CA VAL A 67 7.23 17.63 -22.34
C VAL A 67 6.39 16.76 -23.28
N LYS A 68 6.80 15.51 -23.48
CA LYS A 68 5.99 14.52 -24.19
C LYS A 68 4.89 14.01 -23.27
N VAL A 69 3.64 14.05 -23.73
CA VAL A 69 2.48 13.51 -23.00
C VAL A 69 2.04 12.20 -23.64
N ILE A 70 1.87 11.18 -22.83
CA ILE A 70 1.20 9.91 -23.17
C ILE A 70 -0.16 9.94 -22.50
N ASP A 71 -1.23 9.94 -23.29
CA ASP A 71 -2.60 9.99 -22.79
C ASP A 71 -3.26 8.60 -22.79
N GLY A 72 -4.21 8.43 -21.86
CA GLY A 72 -5.09 7.24 -21.80
C GLY A 72 -4.80 6.31 -20.63
N ASP A 73 -5.63 5.27 -20.52
CA ASP A 73 -5.66 4.38 -19.37
C ASP A 73 -4.35 3.57 -19.18
N ASN A 74 -3.62 3.32 -20.26
CA ASN A 74 -2.33 2.62 -20.25
C ASN A 74 -1.13 3.54 -20.02
N SER A 75 -1.33 4.85 -19.89
CA SER A 75 -0.23 5.82 -19.77
C SER A 75 0.74 5.50 -18.64
N SER A 76 0.25 5.07 -17.46
CA SER A 76 1.12 4.70 -16.34
C SER A 76 1.91 3.42 -16.60
N VAL A 77 1.39 2.48 -17.39
CA VAL A 77 2.08 1.24 -17.81
C VAL A 77 3.25 1.59 -18.73
N GLU A 78 3.04 2.50 -19.68
CA GLU A 78 4.08 2.96 -20.60
C GLU A 78 5.18 3.76 -19.86
N ILE A 79 4.80 4.65 -18.95
CA ILE A 79 5.75 5.40 -18.13
C ILE A 79 6.56 4.48 -17.20
N ALA A 80 5.95 3.44 -16.65
CA ALA A 80 6.63 2.45 -15.81
C ALA A 80 7.71 1.66 -16.55
N ALA A 81 7.56 1.49 -17.87
CA ALA A 81 8.52 0.81 -18.73
C ALA A 81 9.72 1.67 -19.16
N LEU A 82 9.77 2.95 -18.79
CA LEU A 82 10.94 3.79 -19.08
C LEU A 82 12.18 3.24 -18.38
N PRO A 83 13.34 3.14 -19.06
CA PRO A 83 14.59 2.74 -18.41
C PRO A 83 14.92 3.72 -17.28
N CYS A 84 15.12 3.19 -16.07
CA CYS A 84 15.51 3.98 -14.90
C CYS A 84 16.08 3.07 -13.79
N ASP A 85 16.64 3.67 -12.75
CA ASP A 85 17.16 2.92 -11.60
C ASP A 85 16.04 2.39 -10.70
N ILE A 86 14.94 3.16 -10.58
CA ILE A 86 13.82 2.80 -9.70
C ILE A 86 12.51 3.48 -10.13
N VAL A 87 11.44 2.71 -10.11
CA VAL A 87 10.06 3.18 -10.29
C VAL A 87 9.37 3.24 -8.94
N LEU A 88 8.97 4.41 -8.49
CA LEU A 88 8.08 4.54 -7.33
C LEU A 88 6.63 4.36 -7.79
N ASN A 89 5.98 3.29 -7.34
CA ASN A 89 4.55 3.10 -7.61
C ASN A 89 3.71 3.53 -6.41
N GLY A 90 3.14 4.73 -6.49
CA GLY A 90 2.20 5.32 -5.52
C GLY A 90 0.76 5.40 -6.03
N ILE A 91 0.39 4.59 -7.02
CA ILE A 91 -0.98 4.47 -7.51
C ILE A 91 -1.81 3.74 -6.44
N THR A 92 -3.03 4.17 -6.19
CA THR A 92 -3.95 3.51 -5.25
C THR A 92 -4.83 2.50 -5.98
N GLY A 93 -5.06 1.34 -5.37
CA GLY A 93 -5.93 0.29 -5.90
C GLY A 93 -5.20 -0.67 -6.85
N SER A 94 -5.89 -1.74 -7.22
CA SER A 94 -5.34 -2.83 -8.05
C SER A 94 -4.91 -2.41 -9.46
N ILE A 95 -5.37 -1.26 -9.94
CA ILE A 95 -4.89 -0.68 -11.22
C ILE A 95 -3.37 -0.41 -11.22
N GLY A 96 -2.72 -0.34 -10.05
CA GLY A 96 -1.27 -0.24 -9.90
C GLY A 96 -0.51 -1.51 -10.28
N LEU A 97 -1.16 -2.67 -10.38
CA LEU A 97 -0.52 -3.93 -10.73
C LEU A 97 0.09 -3.93 -12.14
N GLY A 98 -0.64 -3.43 -13.14
CA GLY A 98 -0.13 -3.34 -14.52
C GLY A 98 1.17 -2.55 -14.62
N PRO A 99 1.24 -1.32 -14.09
CA PRO A 99 2.48 -0.54 -14.00
C PRO A 99 3.60 -1.25 -13.21
N THR A 100 3.28 -1.93 -12.09
CA THR A 100 4.28 -2.72 -11.34
C THR A 100 4.91 -3.80 -12.22
N LEU A 101 4.09 -4.61 -12.90
CA LEU A 101 4.57 -5.67 -13.79
C LEU A 101 5.36 -5.11 -14.97
N SER A 102 4.93 -3.98 -15.53
CA SER A 102 5.60 -3.30 -16.64
C SER A 102 7.00 -2.84 -16.25
N ALA A 103 7.16 -2.21 -15.08
CA ALA A 103 8.45 -1.80 -14.56
C ALA A 103 9.40 -2.98 -14.34
N LEU A 104 8.89 -4.06 -13.74
CA LEU A 104 9.69 -5.26 -13.47
C LEU A 104 10.09 -6.00 -14.75
N ALA A 105 9.22 -6.04 -15.76
CA ALA A 105 9.46 -6.71 -17.03
C ALA A 105 10.64 -6.10 -17.82
N VAL A 106 10.90 -4.81 -17.67
CA VAL A 106 12.05 -4.14 -18.29
C VAL A 106 13.30 -4.12 -17.38
N GLY A 107 13.21 -4.76 -16.19
CA GLY A 107 14.33 -4.92 -15.27
C GLY A 107 14.52 -3.79 -14.26
N ASN A 108 13.61 -2.80 -14.22
CA ASN A 108 13.64 -1.73 -13.21
C ASN A 108 13.39 -2.30 -11.80
N LYS A 109 13.97 -1.66 -10.79
CA LYS A 109 13.55 -1.87 -9.40
C LYS A 109 12.26 -1.08 -9.14
N VAL A 110 11.42 -1.60 -8.24
CA VAL A 110 10.17 -0.94 -7.86
C VAL A 110 10.20 -0.58 -6.38
N ALA A 111 10.12 0.71 -6.07
CA ALA A 111 9.77 1.21 -4.76
C ALA A 111 8.25 1.11 -4.63
N LEU A 112 7.77 0.06 -3.96
CA LEU A 112 6.36 -0.34 -3.98
C LEU A 112 5.61 0.29 -2.80
N ALA A 113 4.74 1.28 -3.11
CA ALA A 113 3.77 1.84 -2.17
C ALA A 113 2.34 1.35 -2.45
N ASN A 114 2.13 0.68 -3.61
CA ASN A 114 0.86 0.08 -4.00
C ASN A 114 0.78 -1.35 -3.49
N LYS A 115 0.26 -1.54 -2.29
CA LYS A 115 0.11 -2.87 -1.67
C LYS A 115 -0.82 -3.79 -2.45
N GLU A 116 -1.80 -3.22 -3.14
CA GLU A 116 -2.79 -3.97 -3.91
C GLU A 116 -2.14 -4.74 -5.08
N SER A 117 -0.98 -4.31 -5.57
CA SER A 117 -0.20 -5.08 -6.56
C SER A 117 0.22 -6.45 -6.03
N LEU A 118 0.60 -6.55 -4.75
CA LEU A 118 0.95 -7.83 -4.12
C LEU A 118 -0.28 -8.60 -3.66
N VAL A 119 -1.28 -7.90 -3.15
CA VAL A 119 -2.51 -8.56 -2.71
C VAL A 119 -3.24 -9.20 -3.89
N ALA A 120 -3.44 -8.48 -4.98
CA ALA A 120 -4.21 -8.98 -6.12
C ALA A 120 -3.39 -9.84 -7.09
N GLY A 121 -2.09 -9.56 -7.22
CA GLY A 121 -1.23 -10.19 -8.21
C GLY A 121 0.13 -10.66 -7.69
N GLY A 122 0.24 -10.98 -6.40
CA GLY A 122 1.51 -11.32 -5.76
C GLY A 122 2.27 -12.42 -6.48
N GLU A 123 1.59 -13.51 -6.88
CA GLU A 123 2.21 -14.59 -7.65
C GLU A 123 2.82 -14.11 -8.98
N LEU A 124 2.19 -13.14 -9.65
CA LEU A 124 2.71 -12.57 -10.90
C LEU A 124 3.93 -11.69 -10.65
N VAL A 125 3.87 -10.88 -9.59
CA VAL A 125 4.95 -9.96 -9.23
C VAL A 125 6.19 -10.74 -8.78
N MET A 126 6.01 -11.80 -7.98
CA MET A 126 7.11 -12.64 -7.47
C MET A 126 7.87 -13.39 -8.56
N LYS A 127 7.30 -13.59 -9.75
CA LYS A 127 8.04 -14.17 -10.91
C LYS A 127 9.26 -13.34 -11.32
N TYR A 128 9.30 -12.05 -10.96
CA TYR A 128 10.43 -11.16 -11.30
C TYR A 128 11.52 -11.09 -10.22
N GLY A 129 11.29 -11.72 -9.06
CA GLY A 129 12.22 -11.76 -7.93
C GLY A 129 11.96 -10.67 -6.89
N ARG A 130 12.02 -11.05 -5.62
CA ARG A 130 11.84 -10.16 -4.46
C ARG A 130 12.90 -9.06 -4.37
N ASP A 131 14.11 -9.32 -4.83
CA ASP A 131 15.24 -8.39 -4.84
C ASP A 131 14.99 -7.14 -5.70
N LYS A 132 13.98 -7.18 -6.57
CA LYS A 132 13.55 -6.05 -7.38
C LYS A 132 12.56 -5.13 -6.66
N LEU A 133 12.02 -5.56 -5.52
CA LEU A 133 11.03 -4.80 -4.75
C LEU A 133 11.67 -4.16 -3.53
N ILE A 134 11.37 -2.88 -3.33
CA ILE A 134 11.76 -2.14 -2.13
C ILE A 134 10.47 -1.58 -1.52
N PRO A 135 10.07 -2.03 -0.31
CA PRO A 135 8.82 -1.61 0.28
C PRO A 135 8.83 -0.14 0.69
N VAL A 136 7.73 0.54 0.41
CA VAL A 136 7.48 1.94 0.80
C VAL A 136 6.44 2.05 1.90
N ASP A 137 5.50 1.10 1.99
CA ASP A 137 4.58 1.08 3.13
C ASP A 137 5.35 1.06 4.45
N SER A 138 4.91 1.84 5.44
CA SER A 138 5.73 2.14 6.63
C SER A 138 6.09 0.89 7.40
N GLU A 139 5.15 -0.03 7.56
CA GLU A 139 5.32 -1.29 8.27
C GLU A 139 6.30 -2.23 7.55
N HIS A 140 6.15 -2.36 6.24
CA HIS A 140 7.02 -3.22 5.42
C HIS A 140 8.41 -2.63 5.28
N SER A 141 8.54 -1.31 5.13
CA SER A 141 9.82 -0.62 5.17
C SER A 141 10.54 -0.85 6.51
N ALA A 142 9.78 -0.84 7.62
CA ALA A 142 10.33 -1.12 8.96
C ALA A 142 10.83 -2.57 9.09
N ILE A 143 10.05 -3.55 8.64
CA ILE A 143 10.46 -4.96 8.61
C ILE A 143 11.72 -5.12 7.74
N PHE A 144 11.71 -4.58 6.52
CA PHE A 144 12.83 -4.63 5.59
C PHE A 144 14.12 -4.09 6.21
N GLN A 145 14.02 -3.00 6.98
CA GLN A 145 15.17 -2.43 7.71
C GLN A 145 15.58 -3.27 8.92
N ALA A 146 14.63 -3.81 9.68
CA ALA A 146 14.92 -4.62 10.87
C ALA A 146 15.54 -5.99 10.51
N MET A 147 15.13 -6.58 9.38
CA MET A 147 15.70 -7.84 8.86
C MET A 147 17.19 -7.74 8.50
N LEU A 148 17.72 -6.52 8.26
CA LEU A 148 19.16 -6.33 8.05
C LEU A 148 20.02 -6.67 9.29
N ALA A 149 19.41 -6.84 10.46
CA ALA A 149 20.09 -7.21 11.71
C ALA A 149 20.45 -8.71 11.81
N GLY A 150 19.89 -9.57 10.95
CA GLY A 150 20.14 -11.01 10.94
C GLY A 150 19.96 -11.62 9.55
N LYS A 151 19.96 -12.94 9.48
CA LYS A 151 19.65 -13.68 8.24
C LYS A 151 18.15 -13.95 8.18
N GLU A 152 17.58 -14.11 6.99
CA GLU A 152 16.19 -14.52 6.81
C GLU A 152 15.86 -15.82 7.57
N SER A 153 16.78 -16.79 7.57
CA SER A 153 16.64 -18.07 8.31
C SER A 153 16.53 -17.92 9.83
N ASP A 154 16.95 -16.78 10.37
CA ASP A 154 16.96 -16.52 11.81
C ASP A 154 15.68 -15.78 12.25
N VAL A 155 14.84 -15.37 11.30
CA VAL A 155 13.55 -14.71 11.58
C VAL A 155 12.57 -15.73 12.09
N LYS A 156 12.05 -15.51 13.29
CA LYS A 156 11.01 -16.32 13.91
C LYS A 156 9.62 -15.80 13.62
N LYS A 157 9.45 -14.44 13.63
CA LYS A 157 8.14 -13.80 13.54
C LYS A 157 8.26 -12.37 13.04
N LEU A 158 7.29 -11.94 12.23
CA LEU A 158 7.07 -10.54 11.90
C LEU A 158 5.91 -10.00 12.74
N ILE A 159 6.06 -8.78 13.26
CA ILE A 159 5.05 -8.13 14.07
C ILE A 159 4.77 -6.75 13.45
N LEU A 160 3.65 -6.65 12.72
CA LEU A 160 3.17 -5.42 12.14
C LEU A 160 2.46 -4.59 13.21
N THR A 161 2.72 -3.30 13.26
CA THR A 161 1.96 -2.41 14.14
C THR A 161 0.78 -1.78 13.40
N ALA A 162 -0.29 -1.51 14.12
CA ALA A 162 -1.45 -0.76 13.64
C ALA A 162 -1.77 0.37 14.63
N SER A 163 -2.18 1.54 14.15
CA SER A 163 -2.65 2.62 15.06
C SER A 163 -3.91 2.24 15.85
N GLY A 164 -4.66 1.23 15.35
CA GLY A 164 -5.98 0.84 15.86
C GLY A 164 -7.11 1.73 15.34
N GLY A 165 -6.80 2.71 14.49
CA GLY A 165 -7.79 3.63 13.92
C GLY A 165 -8.47 4.54 14.94
N PRO A 166 -9.51 5.28 14.54
CA PRO A 166 -10.24 6.20 15.42
C PRO A 166 -11.13 5.50 16.44
N PHE A 167 -11.43 4.21 16.27
CA PHE A 167 -12.43 3.49 17.07
C PHE A 167 -11.83 2.45 18.02
N ARG A 168 -10.51 2.44 18.23
CA ARG A 168 -9.86 1.44 19.11
C ARG A 168 -10.46 1.39 20.51
N ASP A 169 -10.85 2.55 21.08
CA ASP A 169 -11.38 2.70 22.43
C ASP A 169 -12.93 2.73 22.45
N ARG A 170 -13.61 2.59 21.30
CA ARG A 170 -15.07 2.62 21.15
C ARG A 170 -15.62 1.20 21.05
N THR A 171 -16.64 0.87 21.85
CA THR A 171 -17.26 -0.47 21.85
C THR A 171 -18.40 -0.61 20.86
N ASP A 172 -19.24 0.41 20.70
CA ASP A 172 -20.37 0.41 19.76
C ASP A 172 -20.01 1.18 18.48
N LEU A 173 -20.07 0.50 17.34
CA LEU A 173 -19.77 1.03 16.00
C LEU A 173 -21.03 1.19 15.13
N SER A 174 -22.22 1.00 15.67
CA SER A 174 -23.48 0.95 14.91
C SER A 174 -23.87 2.30 14.29
N ASP A 175 -23.45 3.42 14.88
CA ASP A 175 -23.80 4.79 14.50
C ASP A 175 -22.60 5.59 13.93
N VAL A 176 -21.51 4.92 13.54
CA VAL A 176 -20.32 5.57 12.97
C VAL A 176 -20.67 6.26 11.66
N SER A 177 -20.45 7.58 11.62
CA SER A 177 -20.56 8.38 10.40
C SER A 177 -19.30 8.33 9.54
N VAL A 178 -19.43 8.75 8.27
CA VAL A 178 -18.26 8.91 7.37
C VAL A 178 -17.25 9.91 7.98
N ALA A 179 -17.73 11.01 8.57
CA ALA A 179 -16.86 12.01 9.19
C ALA A 179 -16.08 11.45 10.37
N ASP A 180 -16.70 10.62 11.21
CA ASP A 180 -16.04 9.96 12.35
C ASP A 180 -14.93 9.00 11.83
N ALA A 181 -15.23 8.21 10.80
CA ALA A 181 -14.32 7.24 10.25
C ALA A 181 -13.13 7.88 9.52
N LEU A 182 -13.31 9.07 8.94
CA LEU A 182 -12.24 9.84 8.29
C LEU A 182 -11.36 10.63 9.29
N ASN A 183 -11.76 10.75 10.55
CA ASN A 183 -11.00 11.46 11.58
C ASN A 183 -9.92 10.58 12.20
N HIS A 184 -8.87 10.27 11.42
CA HIS A 184 -7.77 9.42 11.91
C HIS A 184 -6.89 10.18 12.92
N PRO A 185 -6.60 9.59 14.12
CA PRO A 185 -5.94 10.31 15.23
C PRO A 185 -4.47 10.65 14.98
N THR A 186 -3.79 9.94 14.08
CA THR A 186 -2.32 10.01 13.93
C THR A 186 -1.87 10.35 12.51
N TRP A 187 -2.53 9.77 11.50
CA TRP A 187 -2.11 9.84 10.10
C TRP A 187 -3.03 10.73 9.27
N SER A 188 -2.44 11.52 8.37
CA SER A 188 -3.18 12.22 7.30
C SER A 188 -3.04 11.40 6.00
N MET A 189 -4.09 10.69 5.63
CA MET A 189 -4.10 9.74 4.52
C MET A 189 -5.28 10.01 3.57
N GLY A 190 -5.28 9.35 2.41
CA GLY A 190 -6.45 9.35 1.54
C GLY A 190 -7.66 8.65 2.18
N GLU A 191 -8.87 9.02 1.75
CA GLU A 191 -10.12 8.54 2.33
C GLU A 191 -10.20 7.01 2.40
N VAL A 192 -9.86 6.31 1.32
CA VAL A 192 -9.90 4.84 1.25
C VAL A 192 -8.99 4.21 2.32
N VAL A 193 -7.73 4.66 2.41
CA VAL A 193 -6.76 4.14 3.39
C VAL A 193 -7.21 4.46 4.81
N THR A 194 -7.83 5.62 5.03
CA THR A 194 -8.34 6.02 6.34
C THR A 194 -9.48 5.11 6.80
N ILE A 195 -10.44 4.79 5.93
CA ILE A 195 -11.51 3.83 6.24
C ILE A 195 -10.95 2.42 6.45
N ASN A 196 -9.99 2.00 5.62
CA ASN A 196 -9.30 0.71 5.79
C ASN A 196 -8.53 0.62 7.11
N SER A 197 -7.96 1.74 7.59
CA SER A 197 -7.36 1.81 8.93
C SER A 197 -8.40 1.67 10.04
N ALA A 198 -9.55 2.35 9.90
CA ALA A 198 -10.63 2.31 10.88
C ALA A 198 -11.26 0.91 11.04
N THR A 199 -11.26 0.10 9.98
CA THR A 199 -11.79 -1.27 9.93
C THR A 199 -10.73 -2.34 10.15
N LEU A 200 -9.44 -1.98 10.20
CA LEU A 200 -8.26 -2.86 10.11
C LEU A 200 -8.19 -3.70 8.82
N LEU A 201 -8.99 -3.41 7.80
CA LEU A 201 -8.82 -3.99 6.45
C LEU A 201 -7.45 -3.64 5.88
N ASN A 202 -6.93 -2.42 6.15
CA ASN A 202 -5.56 -2.06 5.76
C ASN A 202 -4.53 -3.04 6.34
N LYS A 203 -4.67 -3.41 7.61
CA LYS A 203 -3.76 -4.36 8.25
C LYS A 203 -3.88 -5.78 7.67
N GLY A 204 -5.09 -6.17 7.27
CA GLY A 204 -5.29 -7.41 6.51
C GLY A 204 -4.56 -7.41 5.17
N LEU A 205 -4.67 -6.34 4.38
CA LEU A 205 -3.93 -6.18 3.11
C LEU A 205 -2.41 -6.22 3.35
N GLU A 206 -1.93 -5.59 4.39
CA GLU A 206 -0.52 -5.54 4.75
C GLU A 206 0.05 -6.90 5.18
N ILE A 207 -0.74 -7.74 5.83
CA ILE A 207 -0.32 -9.12 6.16
C ILE A 207 -0.12 -9.95 4.89
N ILE A 208 -1.01 -9.80 3.89
CA ILE A 208 -0.85 -10.48 2.60
C ILE A 208 0.39 -9.93 1.88
N GLU A 209 0.59 -8.63 1.88
CA GLU A 209 1.78 -7.99 1.30
C GLU A 209 3.07 -8.48 1.98
N ALA A 210 3.10 -8.58 3.33
CA ALA A 210 4.24 -9.07 4.09
C ALA A 210 4.61 -10.52 3.73
N HIS A 211 3.62 -11.38 3.54
CA HIS A 211 3.82 -12.75 3.08
C HIS A 211 4.63 -12.78 1.77
N TYR A 212 4.21 -12.02 0.77
CA TYR A 212 4.90 -11.98 -0.52
C TYR A 212 6.27 -11.30 -0.45
N LEU A 213 6.40 -10.17 0.25
CA LEU A 213 7.66 -9.43 0.35
C LEU A 213 8.76 -10.19 1.08
N PHE A 214 8.40 -10.92 2.13
CA PHE A 214 9.38 -11.55 3.03
C PHE A 214 9.39 -13.08 2.97
N ASP A 215 8.51 -13.70 2.16
CA ASP A 215 8.42 -15.16 1.98
C ASP A 215 8.23 -15.92 3.29
N LEU A 216 7.37 -15.40 4.13
CA LEU A 216 7.06 -16.01 5.43
C LEU A 216 5.61 -16.47 5.46
N ALA A 217 5.37 -17.60 6.11
CA ALA A 217 4.03 -18.16 6.27
C ALA A 217 3.14 -17.23 7.12
N TYR A 218 1.83 -17.24 6.88
CA TYR A 218 0.88 -16.36 7.57
C TYR A 218 0.85 -16.57 9.09
N GLU A 219 1.16 -17.76 9.57
CA GLU A 219 1.19 -18.13 11.00
C GLU A 219 2.27 -17.37 11.78
N VAL A 220 3.35 -16.95 11.11
CA VAL A 220 4.44 -16.19 11.72
C VAL A 220 4.36 -14.70 11.46
N ILE A 221 3.27 -14.24 10.84
CA ILE A 221 2.99 -12.81 10.61
C ILE A 221 1.88 -12.40 11.57
N GLU A 222 2.22 -11.62 12.58
CA GLU A 222 1.29 -11.10 13.58
C GLU A 222 1.07 -9.60 13.43
N ALA A 223 0.01 -9.09 14.04
CA ALA A 223 -0.25 -7.67 14.13
C ALA A 223 -0.63 -7.27 15.55
N VAL A 224 -0.21 -6.06 15.95
CA VAL A 224 -0.49 -5.49 17.26
C VAL A 224 -0.94 -4.03 17.13
N ILE A 225 -1.76 -3.56 18.07
CA ILE A 225 -2.14 -2.15 18.16
C ILE A 225 -1.02 -1.39 18.86
N HIS A 226 -0.53 -0.33 18.20
CA HIS A 226 0.43 0.63 18.72
C HIS A 226 -0.07 2.06 18.46
N PRO A 227 -0.83 2.65 19.38
CA PRO A 227 -1.54 3.92 19.15
C PRO A 227 -0.64 5.10 18.78
N GLN A 228 0.59 5.14 19.30
CA GLN A 228 1.54 6.21 19.05
C GLN A 228 2.12 6.17 17.64
N SER A 229 2.05 5.02 16.94
CA SER A 229 2.57 4.79 15.59
C SER A 229 4.03 5.22 15.39
N VAL A 230 4.84 5.18 16.46
CA VAL A 230 6.27 5.52 16.43
C VAL A 230 7.14 4.31 16.07
N VAL A 231 6.79 3.13 16.59
CA VAL A 231 7.34 1.87 16.15
C VAL A 231 6.50 1.37 14.97
N HIS A 232 7.10 1.27 13.79
CA HIS A 232 6.37 0.94 12.57
C HIS A 232 6.21 -0.56 12.36
N SER A 233 7.17 -1.38 12.76
CA SER A 233 7.08 -2.85 12.86
C SER A 233 8.28 -3.41 13.61
N LEU A 234 8.20 -4.71 13.95
CA LEU A 234 9.24 -5.43 14.67
C LEU A 234 9.51 -6.78 13.98
N VAL A 235 10.74 -7.27 14.13
CA VAL A 235 11.15 -8.63 13.73
C VAL A 235 11.68 -9.34 14.95
N GLU A 236 11.06 -10.46 15.32
CA GLU A 236 11.54 -11.37 16.37
C GLU A 236 12.43 -12.43 15.73
N PHE A 237 13.60 -12.64 16.30
CA PHE A 237 14.57 -13.63 15.85
C PHE A 237 14.53 -14.90 16.72
N ASN A 238 15.13 -15.99 16.24
CA ASN A 238 15.12 -17.30 16.89
C ASN A 238 15.81 -17.30 18.27
N ASP A 239 16.71 -16.35 18.53
CA ASP A 239 17.37 -16.17 19.83
C ASP A 239 16.50 -15.43 20.86
N GLY A 240 15.28 -15.02 20.46
CA GLY A 240 14.33 -14.26 21.29
C GLY A 240 14.54 -12.76 21.27
N SER A 241 15.54 -12.26 20.56
CA SER A 241 15.69 -10.80 20.40
C SER A 241 14.65 -10.24 19.44
N THR A 242 14.24 -9.00 19.69
CA THR A 242 13.29 -8.27 18.83
C THR A 242 13.91 -6.96 18.36
N ILE A 243 13.99 -6.77 17.04
CA ILE A 243 14.51 -5.55 16.41
C ILE A 243 13.33 -4.76 15.86
N ALA A 244 13.30 -3.48 16.16
CA ALA A 244 12.24 -2.57 15.75
C ALA A 244 12.81 -1.37 14.99
N GLN A 245 12.09 -0.90 13.96
CA GLN A 245 12.35 0.41 13.38
C GLN A 245 11.38 1.42 13.98
N ALA A 246 11.91 2.52 14.49
CA ALA A 246 11.12 3.59 15.09
C ALA A 246 11.47 4.95 14.49
N SER A 247 10.43 5.73 14.20
CA SER A 247 10.51 7.13 13.77
C SER A 247 9.15 7.81 14.00
N PRO A 248 9.08 9.14 14.07
CA PRO A 248 7.78 9.82 14.05
C PRO A 248 6.96 9.42 12.81
N PRO A 249 5.63 9.29 12.94
CA PRO A 249 4.76 8.84 11.85
C PRO A 249 4.82 9.80 10.66
N ASN A 250 5.52 9.40 9.60
CA ASN A 250 5.73 10.18 8.39
C ASN A 250 6.17 9.29 7.22
N MET A 251 5.53 9.42 6.06
CA MET A 251 5.87 8.62 4.89
C MET A 251 7.17 9.04 4.19
N LYS A 252 7.70 10.25 4.45
CA LYS A 252 8.98 10.68 3.86
C LYS A 252 10.15 9.78 4.25
N GLY A 253 10.15 9.23 5.46
CA GLY A 253 11.17 8.28 5.91
C GLY A 253 11.24 7.03 5.02
N PRO A 254 10.17 6.23 4.94
CA PRO A 254 10.08 5.06 4.07
C PRO A 254 10.32 5.36 2.58
N ILE A 255 9.72 6.44 2.05
CA ILE A 255 9.91 6.85 0.65
C ILE A 255 11.38 7.16 0.38
N ALA A 256 12.01 7.96 1.24
CA ALA A 256 13.41 8.36 1.08
C ALA A 256 14.34 7.14 1.16
N TYR A 257 14.05 6.21 2.08
CA TYR A 257 14.83 4.99 2.21
C TYR A 257 14.69 4.12 0.95
N ALA A 258 13.48 3.94 0.43
CA ALA A 258 13.25 3.14 -0.78
C ALA A 258 13.95 3.76 -2.01
N LEU A 259 13.84 5.07 -2.20
CA LEU A 259 14.47 5.77 -3.33
C LEU A 259 16.01 5.76 -3.26
N ALA A 260 16.58 5.74 -2.06
CA ALA A 260 18.03 5.79 -1.87
C ALA A 260 18.68 4.43 -1.57
N TYR A 261 17.89 3.37 -1.31
CA TYR A 261 18.40 2.07 -0.87
C TYR A 261 19.62 1.57 -1.70
N PRO A 262 20.68 1.07 -1.05
CA PRO A 262 20.84 0.80 0.39
C PRO A 262 21.26 2.01 1.25
N GLU A 263 21.46 3.17 0.65
CA GLU A 263 21.90 4.37 1.38
C GLU A 263 20.77 4.99 2.21
N ARG A 264 21.16 5.71 3.28
CA ARG A 264 20.27 6.62 4.00
C ARG A 264 20.58 8.05 3.62
N ILE A 265 19.57 8.86 3.34
CA ILE A 265 19.74 10.27 3.05
C ILE A 265 19.46 11.13 4.28
N ASN A 266 20.21 12.21 4.40
CA ASN A 266 20.09 13.12 5.55
C ASN A 266 18.75 13.86 5.55
N LYS A 267 18.18 14.08 6.74
CA LYS A 267 16.97 14.90 6.93
C LYS A 267 15.74 14.43 6.14
N ALA A 268 15.61 13.13 5.90
CA ALA A 268 14.45 12.56 5.25
C ALA A 268 13.17 12.76 6.07
N CYS A 269 13.26 12.59 7.38
CA CYS A 269 12.19 12.85 8.34
C CYS A 269 12.76 13.50 9.62
N ALA A 270 11.88 14.03 10.46
CA ALA A 270 12.26 14.54 11.77
C ALA A 270 12.72 13.37 12.68
N PRO A 271 13.75 13.53 13.51
CA PRO A 271 14.14 12.52 14.49
C PRO A 271 13.18 12.50 15.69
N ILE A 272 13.20 11.41 16.44
CA ILE A 272 12.58 11.36 17.78
C ILE A 272 13.36 12.30 18.71
N ASP A 273 12.64 13.08 19.50
CA ASP A 273 13.23 13.97 20.51
C ASP A 273 13.53 13.19 21.80
N TRP A 274 14.71 12.62 21.91
CA TRP A 274 15.14 11.83 23.06
C TRP A 274 15.40 12.65 24.32
N SER A 275 15.25 13.99 24.29
CA SER A 275 15.29 14.82 25.49
C SER A 275 14.01 14.74 26.32
N LYS A 276 12.95 14.09 25.80
CA LYS A 276 11.66 13.92 26.44
C LYS A 276 11.43 12.47 26.86
N SER A 277 10.59 12.27 27.85
CA SER A 277 10.08 10.92 28.19
C SER A 277 9.13 10.43 27.14
N HIS A 278 9.23 9.14 26.78
CA HIS A 278 8.35 8.48 25.83
C HIS A 278 7.70 7.24 26.46
N THR A 279 6.44 7.01 26.14
CA THR A 279 5.73 5.79 26.49
C THR A 279 5.17 5.19 25.19
N TRP A 280 5.51 3.94 24.91
CA TRP A 280 5.04 3.19 23.76
C TRP A 280 4.25 1.98 24.22
N ASN A 281 3.00 1.92 23.81
CA ASN A 281 2.07 0.89 24.23
C ASN A 281 1.81 -0.07 23.07
N PHE A 282 1.73 -1.36 23.41
CA PHE A 282 1.36 -2.41 22.47
C PHE A 282 0.26 -3.26 23.10
N SER A 283 -0.75 -3.61 22.32
CA SER A 283 -1.81 -4.51 22.73
C SER A 283 -2.21 -5.45 21.59
N PRO A 284 -2.70 -6.65 21.89
CA PRO A 284 -3.23 -7.55 20.86
C PRO A 284 -4.43 -6.90 20.13
N ILE A 285 -4.67 -7.35 18.89
CA ILE A 285 -5.89 -7.01 18.16
C ILE A 285 -7.04 -7.81 18.73
N ASP A 286 -8.18 -7.17 18.95
CA ASP A 286 -9.45 -7.81 19.26
C ASP A 286 -10.07 -8.32 17.95
N ASN A 287 -9.92 -9.62 17.68
CA ASN A 287 -10.38 -10.25 16.46
C ASN A 287 -11.92 -10.40 16.38
N GLU A 288 -12.64 -10.32 17.49
CA GLU A 288 -14.11 -10.29 17.49
C GLU A 288 -14.61 -8.93 16.96
N LYS A 289 -13.95 -7.85 17.40
CA LYS A 289 -14.24 -6.49 16.95
C LYS A 289 -13.72 -6.23 15.52
N TYR A 290 -12.58 -6.78 15.16
CA TYR A 290 -11.87 -6.55 13.90
C TYR A 290 -11.55 -7.85 13.17
N PRO A 291 -12.54 -8.56 12.62
CA PRO A 291 -12.33 -9.85 11.97
C PRO A 291 -11.58 -9.74 10.61
N ALA A 292 -11.33 -8.52 10.12
CA ALA A 292 -10.68 -8.26 8.83
C ALA A 292 -9.29 -8.89 8.72
N VAL A 293 -8.53 -8.93 9.82
CA VAL A 293 -7.16 -9.48 9.84
C VAL A 293 -7.19 -11.00 9.63
N GLU A 294 -8.02 -11.70 10.38
CA GLU A 294 -8.16 -13.16 10.25
C GLU A 294 -8.79 -13.55 8.91
N LEU A 295 -9.72 -12.74 8.40
CA LEU A 295 -10.29 -12.94 7.08
C LEU A 295 -9.22 -12.84 5.98
N ALA A 296 -8.33 -11.82 6.07
CA ALA A 296 -7.23 -11.64 5.13
C ALA A 296 -6.23 -12.81 5.18
N LYS A 297 -5.86 -13.28 6.38
CA LYS A 297 -4.99 -14.47 6.54
C LYS A 297 -5.61 -15.69 5.86
N ARG A 298 -6.88 -15.99 6.13
CA ARG A 298 -7.60 -17.09 5.48
C ARG A 298 -7.62 -16.98 3.95
N CYS A 299 -7.84 -15.76 3.42
CA CYS A 299 -7.79 -15.54 1.97
C CYS A 299 -6.38 -15.80 1.41
N GLY A 300 -5.35 -15.36 2.12
CA GLY A 300 -3.96 -15.55 1.73
C GLY A 300 -3.52 -17.02 1.80
N GLU A 301 -3.89 -17.76 2.84
CA GLU A 301 -3.61 -19.19 3.02
C GLU A 301 -4.28 -20.05 1.94
N LEU A 302 -5.51 -19.72 1.55
CA LEU A 302 -6.20 -20.37 0.44
C LEU A 302 -5.60 -20.01 -0.91
N GLY A 303 -4.98 -18.84 -1.03
CA GLY A 303 -4.20 -18.43 -2.19
C GLY A 303 -5.02 -18.21 -3.47
N GLY A 304 -4.34 -18.33 -4.61
CA GLY A 304 -4.93 -18.13 -5.93
C GLY A 304 -5.58 -16.76 -6.08
N GLY A 305 -6.81 -16.74 -6.58
CA GLY A 305 -7.56 -15.50 -6.79
C GLY A 305 -8.24 -14.91 -5.54
N LEU A 306 -8.25 -15.60 -4.41
CA LEU A 306 -9.03 -15.17 -3.25
C LEU A 306 -8.54 -13.87 -2.60
N PRO A 307 -7.22 -13.59 -2.52
CA PRO A 307 -6.74 -12.26 -2.10
C PRO A 307 -7.22 -11.12 -3.02
N ALA A 308 -7.31 -11.35 -4.33
CA ALA A 308 -7.86 -10.38 -5.27
C ALA A 308 -9.36 -10.14 -5.04
N VAL A 309 -10.12 -11.20 -4.74
CA VAL A 309 -11.55 -11.09 -4.34
C VAL A 309 -11.67 -10.25 -3.08
N TYR A 310 -10.86 -10.52 -2.04
CA TYR A 310 -10.85 -9.75 -0.79
C TYR A 310 -10.58 -8.26 -1.06
N ASN A 311 -9.56 -7.95 -1.86
CA ASN A 311 -9.22 -6.57 -2.20
C ASN A 311 -10.35 -5.87 -2.98
N ALA A 312 -10.89 -6.51 -4.03
CA ALA A 312 -11.95 -5.93 -4.85
C ALA A 312 -13.25 -5.69 -4.04
N ALA A 313 -13.61 -6.64 -3.17
CA ALA A 313 -14.74 -6.49 -2.25
C ALA A 313 -14.51 -5.32 -1.28
N ASN A 314 -13.31 -5.18 -0.71
CA ASN A 314 -12.95 -4.07 0.15
C ASN A 314 -13.10 -2.72 -0.57
N GLU A 315 -12.57 -2.58 -1.78
CA GLU A 315 -12.67 -1.32 -2.52
C GLU A 315 -14.14 -0.91 -2.77
N VAL A 316 -15.01 -1.88 -3.12
CA VAL A 316 -16.45 -1.61 -3.30
C VAL A 316 -17.14 -1.26 -1.97
N ALA A 317 -16.84 -2.00 -0.90
CA ALA A 317 -17.43 -1.77 0.41
C ALA A 317 -17.08 -0.37 0.97
N VAL A 318 -15.81 0.01 0.86
CA VAL A 318 -15.35 1.35 1.27
C VAL A 318 -16.00 2.44 0.43
N ALA A 319 -16.08 2.27 -0.89
CA ALA A 319 -16.75 3.23 -1.76
C ALA A 319 -18.25 3.36 -1.44
N ALA A 320 -18.93 2.25 -1.14
CA ALA A 320 -20.34 2.25 -0.75
C ALA A 320 -20.56 2.96 0.59
N PHE A 321 -19.68 2.75 1.56
CA PHE A 321 -19.75 3.47 2.85
C PHE A 321 -19.51 4.98 2.68
N LEU A 322 -18.47 5.38 1.92
CA LEU A 322 -18.20 6.79 1.63
C LEU A 322 -19.38 7.48 0.91
N ALA A 323 -20.08 6.74 0.06
CA ALA A 323 -21.31 7.18 -0.60
C ALA A 323 -22.58 7.05 0.30
N GLN A 324 -22.43 6.65 1.56
CA GLN A 324 -23.52 6.44 2.54
C GLN A 324 -24.58 5.42 2.08
N ARG A 325 -24.19 4.45 1.25
CA ARG A 325 -25.05 3.35 0.77
C ARG A 325 -25.13 2.19 1.76
N ILE A 326 -24.12 2.04 2.62
CA ILE A 326 -24.06 1.03 3.67
C ILE A 326 -23.54 1.65 4.98
N LYS A 327 -23.81 1.00 6.12
CA LYS A 327 -23.28 1.38 7.43
C LYS A 327 -21.79 0.97 7.56
N PHE A 328 -21.09 1.58 8.52
CA PHE A 328 -19.69 1.24 8.82
C PHE A 328 -19.50 -0.25 9.14
N THR A 329 -20.34 -0.81 9.98
CA THR A 329 -20.29 -2.22 10.37
C THR A 329 -20.53 -3.17 9.20
N ALA A 330 -21.27 -2.75 8.18
CA ALA A 330 -21.56 -3.55 7.00
C ALA A 330 -20.34 -3.65 6.04
N ILE A 331 -19.29 -2.85 6.22
CA ILE A 331 -18.10 -2.92 5.37
C ILE A 331 -17.47 -4.31 5.44
N ILE A 332 -17.16 -4.81 6.63
CA ILE A 332 -16.50 -6.11 6.83
C ILE A 332 -17.48 -7.25 6.51
N GLU A 333 -18.74 -7.12 6.92
CA GLU A 333 -19.78 -8.09 6.57
C GLU A 333 -19.87 -8.31 5.05
N LEU A 334 -19.88 -7.22 4.27
CA LEU A 334 -19.92 -7.30 2.82
C LEU A 334 -18.69 -8.02 2.25
N VAL A 335 -17.48 -7.65 2.72
CA VAL A 335 -16.24 -8.31 2.29
C VAL A 335 -16.28 -9.81 2.59
N GLU A 336 -16.68 -10.18 3.79
CA GLU A 336 -16.79 -11.59 4.19
C GLU A 336 -17.80 -12.37 3.34
N ARG A 337 -18.99 -11.81 3.12
CA ARG A 337 -20.05 -12.44 2.27
C ARG A 337 -19.56 -12.61 0.83
N VAL A 338 -18.86 -11.63 0.26
CA VAL A 338 -18.27 -11.77 -1.08
C VAL A 338 -17.23 -12.89 -1.08
N VAL A 339 -16.26 -12.89 -0.17
CA VAL A 339 -15.23 -13.92 -0.05
C VAL A 339 -15.86 -15.32 0.08
N GLN A 340 -16.86 -15.48 0.94
CA GLN A 340 -17.59 -16.75 1.12
C GLN A 340 -18.28 -17.22 -0.16
N SER A 341 -18.83 -16.30 -0.96
CA SER A 341 -19.53 -16.65 -2.20
C SER A 341 -18.59 -17.20 -3.28
N PHE A 342 -17.30 -16.85 -3.22
CA PHE A 342 -16.28 -17.38 -4.13
C PHE A 342 -15.68 -18.69 -3.60
N GLY A 343 -15.29 -18.76 -2.34
CA GLY A 343 -14.80 -19.98 -1.68
C GLY A 343 -13.87 -20.83 -2.54
N SER A 344 -14.14 -22.11 -2.62
CA SER A 344 -13.39 -23.07 -3.45
C SER A 344 -13.59 -22.92 -4.98
N ASN A 345 -14.48 -22.06 -5.43
CA ASN A 345 -14.71 -21.78 -6.86
C ASN A 345 -13.73 -20.75 -7.42
N THR A 346 -12.89 -20.15 -6.58
CA THR A 346 -11.86 -19.20 -7.02
C THR A 346 -10.74 -19.96 -7.72
N PRO A 347 -10.20 -19.44 -8.86
CA PRO A 347 -9.04 -20.04 -9.49
C PRO A 347 -7.87 -20.16 -8.50
N THR A 348 -7.29 -21.37 -8.41
CA THR A 348 -6.14 -21.65 -7.54
C THR A 348 -4.81 -21.18 -8.11
N THR A 349 -4.78 -20.76 -9.39
CA THR A 349 -3.59 -20.29 -10.09
C THR A 349 -3.92 -19.05 -10.90
N ILE A 350 -3.10 -18.03 -10.75
CA ILE A 350 -3.16 -16.80 -11.54
C ILE A 350 -2.08 -16.86 -12.63
N ARG A 351 -2.50 -16.86 -13.88
CA ARG A 351 -1.61 -17.00 -15.05
C ARG A 351 -1.04 -15.65 -15.48
N ASP A 352 -1.91 -14.65 -15.51
CA ASP A 352 -1.59 -13.30 -15.98
C ASP A 352 -2.56 -12.25 -15.40
N ILE A 353 -2.35 -10.99 -15.77
CA ILE A 353 -3.14 -9.85 -15.28
C ILE A 353 -4.61 -9.91 -15.73
N SER A 354 -4.93 -10.60 -16.82
CA SER A 354 -6.31 -10.73 -17.29
C SER A 354 -7.12 -11.63 -16.36
N ASP A 355 -6.50 -12.67 -15.78
CA ASP A 355 -7.12 -13.50 -14.75
C ASP A 355 -7.47 -12.65 -13.52
N VAL A 356 -6.52 -11.81 -13.03
CA VAL A 356 -6.75 -10.90 -11.90
C VAL A 356 -7.93 -9.97 -12.21
N SER A 357 -7.92 -9.34 -13.39
CA SER A 357 -8.98 -8.41 -13.81
C SER A 357 -10.35 -9.06 -13.86
N ALA A 358 -10.45 -10.30 -14.38
CA ALA A 358 -11.70 -11.05 -14.45
C ALA A 358 -12.23 -11.42 -13.06
N ILE A 359 -11.34 -11.86 -12.15
CA ILE A 359 -11.68 -12.18 -10.77
C ILE A 359 -12.19 -10.93 -10.04
N GLU A 360 -11.45 -9.84 -10.10
CA GLU A 360 -11.85 -8.58 -9.46
C GLU A 360 -13.17 -8.04 -10.02
N GLN A 361 -13.38 -8.10 -11.34
CA GLN A 361 -14.65 -7.68 -11.94
C GLN A 361 -15.82 -8.51 -11.39
N SER A 362 -15.66 -9.83 -11.32
CA SER A 362 -16.67 -10.72 -10.76
C SER A 362 -16.94 -10.43 -9.28
N ALA A 363 -15.89 -10.19 -8.50
CA ALA A 363 -16.01 -9.84 -7.09
C ALA A 363 -16.71 -8.49 -6.88
N ARG A 364 -16.40 -7.48 -7.71
CA ARG A 364 -17.08 -6.16 -7.67
C ARG A 364 -18.58 -6.29 -8.02
N MET A 365 -18.92 -7.09 -9.05
CA MET A 365 -20.32 -7.33 -9.39
C MET A 365 -21.07 -8.01 -8.24
N LYS A 366 -20.45 -9.02 -7.61
CA LYS A 366 -21.06 -9.71 -6.46
C LYS A 366 -21.22 -8.77 -5.25
N ALA A 367 -20.23 -7.92 -4.97
CA ALA A 367 -20.35 -6.92 -3.92
C ALA A 367 -21.50 -5.94 -4.17
N GLU A 368 -21.66 -5.43 -5.40
CA GLU A 368 -22.76 -4.53 -5.78
C GLU A 368 -24.13 -5.22 -5.70
N GLU A 369 -24.21 -6.52 -5.98
CA GLU A 369 -25.44 -7.31 -5.76
C GLU A 369 -25.79 -7.36 -4.26
N LEU A 370 -24.82 -7.73 -3.41
CA LEU A 370 -25.02 -7.89 -1.98
C LEU A 370 -25.33 -6.57 -1.26
N ILE A 371 -24.81 -5.44 -1.75
CA ILE A 371 -25.15 -4.11 -1.21
C ILE A 371 -26.66 -3.86 -1.25
N LYS A 372 -27.38 -4.32 -2.29
CA LYS A 372 -28.83 -4.16 -2.41
C LYS A 372 -29.62 -4.95 -1.35
N GLU A 373 -28.99 -5.93 -0.72
CA GLU A 373 -29.60 -6.74 0.33
C GLU A 373 -29.29 -6.18 1.73
N ILE A 374 -28.18 -5.44 1.88
CA ILE A 374 -27.66 -4.93 3.16
C ILE A 374 -28.11 -3.47 3.42
N ALA A 375 -28.45 -2.73 2.35
CA ALA A 375 -28.80 -1.30 2.37
C ALA A 375 -30.12 -0.97 3.08
#